data_e93cbbef3b8641577b64a9f3e19c7d85
#
_entry.id   e93cbbef3b8641577b64a9f3e19c7d85
#
_cell.length_a   1.000
_cell.length_b   1.000
_cell.length_c   1.000
_cell.angle_alpha   90.00
_cell.angle_beta   90.00
_cell.angle_gamma   90.00
#
_symmetry.space_group_name_H-M   'P 1'
#
loop_
_entity.id
_entity.type
_entity.pdbx_description
1 polymer ?
#
loop_
_entity_poly.entity_id
_entity_poly.type
_entity_poly.pdbx_seq_one_letter_code
_entity_poly.pdbx_strand_id
1 'polypeptide(L)'
;RIVNVSSTWGSFSEGLEGPACYAISKAALNAVTVSCARELMPEVKVNAACPGWVRTRMGGEAADLSPEQGAETPVWLATLDDDGPTGAFFRNKTQIDW
;
A
#
# COMPACT_ATOMS: atom_id res chain seq x y z
N ARG A 1 7.25 7.17 10.49
CA ARG A 1 6.63 6.70 9.24
C ARG A 1 5.54 5.70 9.56
N ILE A 2 4.39 5.79 8.90
CA ILE A 2 3.32 4.79 8.96
C ILE A 2 3.14 4.25 7.53
N VAL A 3 3.19 2.93 7.38
CA VAL A 3 3.01 2.27 6.09
C VAL A 3 1.86 1.28 6.20
N ASN A 4 0.78 1.56 5.50
CA ASN A 4 -0.38 0.68 5.42
C ASN A 4 -0.21 -0.28 4.24
N VAL A 5 -0.10 -1.58 4.53
CA VAL A 5 0.01 -2.61 3.50
C VAL A 5 -1.37 -2.85 2.90
N SER A 6 -1.63 -2.21 1.77
CA SER A 6 -2.88 -2.25 1.02
C SER A 6 -2.78 -3.23 -0.17
N SER A 7 -3.64 -3.05 -1.15
CA SER A 7 -3.68 -3.82 -2.38
C SER A 7 -4.28 -2.97 -3.49
N THR A 8 -3.82 -3.17 -4.71
CA THR A 8 -4.46 -2.60 -5.91
C THR A 8 -5.90 -3.08 -6.11
N TRP A 9 -6.29 -4.21 -5.51
CA TRP A 9 -7.70 -4.64 -5.48
C TRP A 9 -8.60 -3.69 -4.68
N GLY A 10 -8.04 -2.85 -3.81
CA GLY A 10 -8.75 -1.76 -3.14
C GLY A 10 -8.68 -0.41 -3.87
N SER A 11 -8.09 -0.36 -5.06
CA SER A 11 -8.00 0.85 -5.87
C SER A 11 -9.25 1.06 -6.71
N PHE A 12 -9.83 2.25 -6.64
CA PHE A 12 -10.94 2.65 -7.51
C PHE A 12 -10.49 2.79 -8.95
N SER A 13 -9.26 3.24 -9.18
CA SER A 13 -8.70 3.38 -10.53
C SER A 13 -8.47 2.03 -11.23
N GLU A 14 -8.24 0.95 -10.45
CA GLU A 14 -8.09 -0.41 -10.97
C GLU A 14 -9.37 -1.26 -10.86
N GLY A 15 -10.51 -0.65 -10.47
CA GLY A 15 -11.85 -1.26 -10.57
C GLY A 15 -12.29 -2.11 -9.37
N LEU A 16 -11.63 -2.05 -8.22
CA LEU A 16 -11.98 -2.82 -7.02
C LEU A 16 -12.09 -4.34 -7.30
N GLU A 17 -11.03 -4.91 -7.82
CA GLU A 17 -10.97 -6.31 -8.22
C GLU A 17 -10.94 -7.30 -7.04
N GLY A 18 -11.10 -8.59 -7.34
CA GLY A 18 -11.05 -9.69 -6.39
C GLY A 18 -12.29 -9.83 -5.51
N PRO A 19 -12.19 -10.57 -4.38
CA PRO A 19 -13.33 -10.77 -3.48
C PRO A 19 -13.82 -9.44 -2.89
N ALA A 20 -15.12 -9.16 -2.98
CA ALA A 20 -15.71 -7.86 -2.61
C ALA A 20 -15.35 -7.40 -1.20
N CYS A 21 -15.45 -8.27 -0.19
CA CYS A 21 -15.09 -7.90 1.19
C CYS A 21 -13.63 -7.53 1.33
N TYR A 22 -12.73 -8.21 0.62
CA TYR A 22 -11.30 -7.89 0.61
C TYR A 22 -11.05 -6.54 -0.07
N ALA A 23 -11.58 -6.32 -1.27
CA ALA A 23 -11.46 -5.07 -2.00
C ALA A 23 -11.97 -3.88 -1.18
N ILE A 24 -13.16 -4.01 -0.57
CA ILE A 24 -13.75 -2.99 0.30
C ILE A 24 -12.84 -2.71 1.51
N SER A 25 -12.29 -3.73 2.16
CA SER A 25 -11.40 -3.53 3.30
C SER A 25 -10.12 -2.77 2.93
N LYS A 26 -9.57 -3.03 1.74
CA LYS A 26 -8.37 -2.34 1.24
C LYS A 26 -8.68 -0.91 0.76
N ALA A 27 -9.84 -0.68 0.16
CA ALA A 27 -10.32 0.67 -0.15
C ALA A 27 -10.54 1.50 1.13
N ALA A 28 -11.11 0.90 2.18
CA ALA A 28 -11.23 1.54 3.48
C ALA A 28 -9.86 1.89 4.09
N LEU A 29 -8.87 0.98 3.99
CA LEU A 29 -7.50 1.24 4.44
C LEU A 29 -6.83 2.37 3.64
N ASN A 30 -7.09 2.47 2.34
CA ASN A 30 -6.65 3.58 1.51
C ASN A 30 -7.26 4.91 1.99
N ALA A 31 -8.55 4.95 2.30
CA ALA A 31 -9.21 6.13 2.87
C ALA A 31 -8.61 6.52 4.23
N VAL A 32 -8.34 5.56 5.11
CA VAL A 32 -7.66 5.79 6.40
C VAL A 32 -6.27 6.39 6.17
N THR A 33 -5.52 5.91 5.17
CA THR A 33 -4.19 6.42 4.82
C THR A 33 -4.24 7.91 4.48
N VAL A 34 -5.17 8.31 3.60
CA VAL A 34 -5.34 9.71 3.19
C VAL A 34 -5.76 10.59 4.39
N SER A 35 -6.70 10.12 5.19
CA SER A 35 -7.19 10.88 6.36
C SER A 35 -6.07 11.08 7.39
N CYS A 36 -5.38 10.02 7.77
CA CYS A 36 -4.28 10.09 8.74
C CYS A 36 -3.12 10.95 8.21
N ALA A 37 -2.78 10.85 6.93
CA ALA A 37 -1.73 11.69 6.34
C ALA A 37 -2.04 13.17 6.51
N ARG A 38 -3.29 13.57 6.22
CA ARG A 38 -3.72 14.97 6.37
C ARG A 38 -3.69 15.47 7.82
N GLU A 39 -4.07 14.62 8.76
CA GLU A 39 -4.14 14.99 10.19
C GLU A 39 -2.76 15.01 10.87
N LEU A 40 -1.83 14.17 10.40
CA LEU A 40 -0.51 13.99 11.03
C LEU A 40 0.62 14.75 10.33
N MET A 41 0.31 15.53 9.28
CA MET A 41 1.31 16.38 8.62
C MET A 41 1.72 17.56 9.52
N PRO A 42 2.98 18.03 9.42
CA PRO A 42 4.08 17.46 8.61
C PRO A 42 4.91 16.38 9.35
N GLU A 43 4.61 16.10 10.62
CA GLU A 43 5.48 15.35 11.53
C GLU A 43 5.56 13.86 11.16
N VAL A 44 4.46 13.29 10.66
CA VAL A 44 4.38 11.87 10.33
C VAL A 44 4.01 11.68 8.86
N LYS A 45 4.83 10.91 8.13
CA LYS A 45 4.51 10.48 6.77
C LYS A 45 3.68 9.20 6.85
N VAL A 46 2.51 9.21 6.19
CA VAL A 46 1.58 8.09 6.15
C VAL A 46 1.29 7.74 4.69
N ASN A 47 1.66 6.54 4.26
CA ASN A 47 1.47 6.09 2.89
C ASN A 47 0.91 4.67 2.84
N ALA A 48 0.30 4.31 1.71
CA ALA A 48 -0.13 2.95 1.42
C ALA A 48 0.83 2.28 0.44
N ALA A 49 1.05 0.98 0.61
CA ALA A 49 1.84 0.15 -0.29
C ALA A 49 1.03 -1.05 -0.78
N CYS A 50 1.07 -1.32 -2.08
CA CYS A 50 0.69 -2.59 -2.66
C CYS A 50 1.97 -3.43 -2.84
N PRO A 51 2.14 -4.55 -2.13
CA PRO A 51 3.32 -5.40 -2.27
C PRO A 51 3.32 -6.23 -3.56
N GLY A 52 2.21 -6.27 -4.30
CA GLY A 52 2.02 -7.18 -5.40
C GLY A 52 1.56 -8.58 -4.95
N TRP A 53 1.65 -9.58 -5.84
CA TRP A 53 1.28 -10.96 -5.52
C TRP A 53 2.50 -11.73 -5.00
N VAL A 54 2.50 -11.98 -3.69
CA VAL A 54 3.68 -12.44 -2.94
C VAL A 54 3.50 -13.88 -2.46
N ARG A 55 4.52 -14.72 -2.62
CA ARG A 55 4.56 -16.10 -2.15
C ARG A 55 4.60 -16.16 -0.61
N THR A 56 3.42 -16.11 -0.05
CA THR A 56 3.14 -16.26 1.39
C THR A 56 2.06 -17.30 1.56
N ARG A 57 1.70 -17.62 2.79
CA ARG A 57 0.55 -18.49 3.07
C ARG A 57 -0.75 -17.97 2.42
N MET A 58 -0.92 -16.64 2.34
CA MET A 58 -2.09 -16.02 1.69
C MET A 58 -1.97 -16.03 0.17
N GLY A 59 -0.80 -15.69 -0.38
CA GLY A 59 -0.60 -15.59 -1.83
C GLY A 59 -0.45 -16.93 -2.56
N GLY A 60 -0.01 -17.96 -1.83
CA GLY A 60 0.23 -19.27 -2.40
C GLY A 60 1.58 -19.38 -3.13
N GLU A 61 1.93 -20.63 -3.50
CA GLU A 61 3.23 -20.94 -4.14
C GLU A 61 3.33 -20.42 -5.58
N ALA A 62 2.19 -20.21 -6.25
CA ALA A 62 2.14 -19.73 -7.63
C ALA A 62 2.37 -18.21 -7.76
N ALA A 63 2.47 -17.49 -6.65
CA ALA A 63 2.68 -16.04 -6.68
C ALA A 63 4.05 -15.68 -7.27
N ASP A 64 4.09 -14.58 -8.01
CA ASP A 64 5.25 -14.16 -8.80
C ASP A 64 6.42 -13.67 -7.94
N LEU A 65 6.12 -13.00 -6.83
CA LEU A 65 7.13 -12.31 -6.02
C LEU A 65 7.53 -13.15 -4.79
N SER A 66 8.81 -13.08 -4.43
CA SER A 66 9.26 -13.55 -3.12
C SER A 66 8.80 -12.61 -2.00
N PRO A 67 8.80 -13.06 -0.71
CA PRO A 67 8.53 -12.18 0.42
C PRO A 67 9.45 -10.96 0.48
N GLU A 68 10.73 -11.13 0.15
CA GLU A 68 11.72 -10.06 0.12
C GLU A 68 11.38 -9.01 -0.95
N GLN A 69 11.01 -9.45 -2.15
CA GLN A 69 10.56 -8.56 -3.23
C GLN A 69 9.27 -7.81 -2.85
N GLY A 70 8.31 -8.51 -2.25
CA GLY A 70 7.07 -7.90 -1.76
C GLY A 70 7.29 -6.86 -0.66
N ALA A 71 8.36 -7.01 0.13
CA ALA A 71 8.70 -6.09 1.21
C ALA A 71 9.43 -4.82 0.74
N GLU A 72 9.96 -4.77 -0.47
CA GLU A 72 10.78 -3.65 -0.93
C GLU A 72 10.07 -2.29 -0.86
N THR A 73 8.84 -2.19 -1.36
CA THR A 73 8.09 -0.94 -1.33
C THR A 73 7.68 -0.52 0.10
N PRO A 74 7.13 -1.40 0.95
CA PRO A 74 6.87 -1.08 2.35
C PRO A 74 8.12 -0.63 3.12
N VAL A 75 9.24 -1.30 2.95
CA VAL A 75 10.50 -0.94 3.63
C VAL A 75 11.01 0.42 3.16
N TRP A 76 11.01 0.65 1.85
CA TRP A 76 11.37 1.96 1.29
C TRP A 76 10.51 3.09 1.87
N LEU A 77 9.18 2.91 1.95
CA LEU A 77 8.28 3.90 2.56
C LEU A 77 8.54 4.11 4.06
N ALA A 78 8.92 3.06 4.77
CA ALA A 78 9.24 3.14 6.19
C ALA A 78 10.56 3.89 6.47
N THR A 79 11.41 4.03 5.47
CA THR A 79 12.74 4.67 5.56
C THR A 79 12.84 5.97 4.78
N LEU A 80 11.71 6.57 4.38
CA LEU A 80 11.67 7.86 3.69
C LEU A 80 12.31 8.98 4.52
N ASP A 81 12.98 9.89 3.82
CA ASP A 81 13.46 11.15 4.39
C ASP A 81 12.30 12.06 4.82
N ASP A 82 12.60 13.12 5.56
CA ASP A 82 11.57 14.02 6.12
C ASP A 82 10.82 14.82 5.04
N ASP A 83 11.44 15.04 3.88
CA ASP A 83 10.83 15.66 2.71
C ASP A 83 10.11 14.68 1.77
N GLY A 84 10.07 13.40 2.13
CA GLY A 84 9.41 12.35 1.37
C GLY A 84 7.88 12.51 1.28
N PRO A 85 7.25 11.72 0.39
CA PRO A 85 5.80 11.78 0.17
C PRO A 85 4.98 11.37 1.40
N THR A 86 3.75 11.89 1.47
CA THR A 86 2.74 11.48 2.44
C THR A 86 1.35 11.52 1.79
N GLY A 87 0.45 10.65 2.21
CA GLY A 87 -0.92 10.59 1.68
C GLY A 87 -0.99 9.98 0.28
N ALA A 88 -0.07 9.12 -0.08
CA ALA A 88 0.02 8.53 -1.42
C ALA A 88 0.04 7.00 -1.39
N PHE A 89 -0.28 6.39 -2.54
CA PHE A 89 -0.32 4.95 -2.74
C PHE A 89 0.81 4.52 -3.69
N PHE A 90 1.52 3.44 -3.35
CA PHE A 90 2.71 3.01 -4.07
C PHE A 90 2.69 1.51 -4.41
N ARG A 91 3.20 1.20 -5.60
CA ARG A 91 3.56 -0.13 -6.06
C ARG A 91 4.92 -0.06 -6.75
N ASN A 92 5.86 -0.97 -6.44
CA ASN A 92 7.22 -0.99 -6.98
C ASN A 92 7.93 0.38 -6.83
N LYS A 93 7.78 1.02 -5.65
CA LYS A 93 8.33 2.36 -5.33
C LYS A 93 7.84 3.48 -6.26
N THR A 94 6.80 3.22 -7.05
CA THR A 94 6.17 4.20 -7.95
C THR A 94 4.79 4.54 -7.43
N GLN A 95 4.45 5.83 -7.41
CA GLN A 95 3.12 6.27 -7.01
C GLN A 95 2.09 5.83 -8.04
N ILE A 96 0.97 5.34 -7.54
CA ILE A 96 -0.19 4.93 -8.34
C ILE A 96 -1.45 5.63 -7.82
N ASP A 97 -2.51 5.61 -8.62
CA ASP A 97 -3.81 6.18 -8.25
C ASP A 97 -4.55 5.28 -7.24
N TRP A 98 -5.43 5.94 -6.48
CA TRP A 98 -6.27 5.28 -5.47
C TRP A 98 -7.35 4.38 -6.08
#